data_ac855ffaae5e93fc3b38b30730b34afe
#
_entry.id   ac855ffaae5e93fc3b38b30730b34afe
#
_cell.length_a   1.000
_cell.length_b   1.000
_cell.length_c   1.000
_cell.angle_alpha   90.00
_cell.angle_beta   90.00
_cell.angle_gamma   90.00
#
_symmetry.space_group_name_H-M   'P 1'
#
loop_
_entity.id
_entity.type
_entity.pdbx_description
1 polymer ?
#
loop_
_entity_poly.entity_id
_entity_poly.type
_entity_poly.pdbx_seq_one_letter_code
_entity_poly.pdbx_strand_id
1 'polypeptide(L)'
;MSVSFPTIPSDLRVPLFWAEMDNSEANTTQSSGPSLLIGLALSDSTIAKNKLTIMPSAALAGKVAGRGSQLARMVARYRAVDPFGELWVIAVTEPDGETAKGTVTLTGNAQASGTLSLYIGAVRVQAAVVTGDAPVAVAAALAAAVNANADLPVTAAAAAGVVTLTARHKGLTGNDIPLALNYYGTVGSENTPDGVNVAIVAMAGGTGSPSLATTVAAMGDEPFDFIGTPFSDSASLATLALEMNDSSGRWGYARQLYGHVYTAKIGTLSELVAYGDTMNNQHISAAGYEPAVQTAVDELVALRTARNAVFIRVDPARPTQTGELTGALPAPAGSRFTLTEQQSLLKHGIATAYAESGVLRIQRDITTYQTNAYGVADNSYLDSETLHTSAYVIRQLKSIITSKYPRHKLANDGTRFGPGQAIVTPAVLKGEMCASYRTMERAGIVENFDLFKQHLVVERNVSDPTRVDVLFPPDYVNQLRVFALLNQFRLQYSEETA
;
A
#
# COMPACT_ATOMS: atom_id res chain seq x y z
N MET A 1 11.12 42.83 -3.26
CA MET A 1 10.64 41.99 -2.16
C MET A 1 11.48 42.32 -0.96
N SER A 2 10.89 42.66 0.19
CA SER A 2 11.65 42.86 1.46
C SER A 2 11.80 41.47 2.10
N VAL A 3 13.02 41.15 2.53
CA VAL A 3 13.27 39.95 3.35
C VAL A 3 12.64 40.18 4.72
N SER A 4 11.84 39.22 5.19
CA SER A 4 11.22 39.25 6.54
C SER A 4 11.92 38.24 7.42
N PHE A 5 12.22 38.64 8.64
CA PHE A 5 12.87 37.77 9.65
C PHE A 5 11.86 37.43 10.75
N PRO A 6 11.51 36.18 10.98
CA PRO A 6 10.58 35.75 12.02
C PRO A 6 11.06 35.99 13.45
N THR A 7 12.37 35.86 13.71
CA THR A 7 12.91 35.92 15.06
C THR A 7 13.84 37.09 15.31
N ILE A 8 14.46 37.70 14.29
CA ILE A 8 15.32 38.85 14.41
C ILE A 8 14.42 40.12 14.48
N PRO A 9 14.40 40.89 15.60
CA PRO A 9 13.59 42.09 15.70
C PRO A 9 13.96 43.13 14.67
N SER A 10 12.98 43.76 14.05
CA SER A 10 13.19 44.82 13.04
C SER A 10 13.82 46.10 13.59
N ASP A 11 13.79 46.29 14.90
CA ASP A 11 14.33 47.44 15.64
C ASP A 11 15.68 47.12 16.34
N LEU A 12 16.30 45.98 16.00
CA LEU A 12 17.57 45.55 16.60
C LEU A 12 18.69 46.61 16.39
N ARG A 13 19.31 47.07 17.47
CA ARG A 13 20.40 48.08 17.46
C ARG A 13 21.76 47.54 17.86
N VAL A 14 21.82 46.25 18.24
CA VAL A 14 23.09 45.62 18.63
C VAL A 14 23.88 45.33 17.37
N PRO A 15 25.08 45.85 17.20
CA PRO A 15 25.90 45.66 16.02
C PRO A 15 26.41 44.21 15.91
N LEU A 16 26.95 43.84 14.78
CA LEU A 16 27.55 42.59 14.37
C LEU A 16 26.58 41.68 13.61
N PHE A 17 26.87 40.40 13.51
CA PHE A 17 26.20 39.44 12.65
C PHE A 17 25.08 38.70 13.38
N TRP A 18 23.90 38.72 12.80
CA TRP A 18 22.72 38.00 13.31
C TRP A 18 22.19 37.13 12.18
N ALA A 19 21.90 35.86 12.47
CA ALA A 19 21.36 34.90 11.51
C ALA A 19 20.24 34.07 12.15
N GLU A 20 19.23 33.79 11.40
CA GLU A 20 18.24 32.77 11.73
C GLU A 20 18.19 31.72 10.64
N MET A 21 17.79 30.51 11.02
CA MET A 21 17.59 29.43 10.09
C MET A 21 16.10 29.35 9.72
N ASP A 22 15.84 29.40 8.42
CA ASP A 22 14.53 29.16 7.85
C ASP A 22 14.59 27.87 7.05
N ASN A 23 13.76 26.89 7.40
CA ASN A 23 13.65 25.62 6.73
C ASN A 23 12.41 25.53 5.84
N SER A 24 11.67 26.60 5.65
CA SER A 24 10.43 26.62 4.85
C SER A 24 10.66 26.20 3.40
N GLU A 25 11.84 26.52 2.84
CA GLU A 25 12.25 26.14 1.48
C GLU A 25 13.23 24.97 1.44
N ALA A 26 13.61 24.41 2.59
CA ALA A 26 14.59 23.30 2.64
C ALA A 26 14.06 22.01 2.03
N ASN A 27 12.76 21.87 1.91
CA ASN A 27 12.09 20.69 1.35
C ASN A 27 11.47 21.02 -0.02
N THR A 28 12.19 21.74 -0.84
CA THR A 28 11.75 22.08 -2.18
C THR A 28 11.71 20.84 -3.06
N THR A 29 10.51 20.52 -3.57
CA THR A 29 10.24 19.77 -4.81
C THR A 29 10.01 18.27 -4.78
N GLN A 30 10.05 17.57 -3.68
CA GLN A 30 9.41 16.25 -3.68
C GLN A 30 7.98 16.40 -3.15
N SER A 31 6.99 16.07 -3.98
CA SER A 31 5.66 15.77 -3.48
C SER A 31 5.82 14.78 -2.32
N SER A 32 5.28 15.10 -1.16
CA SER A 32 5.40 14.23 0.03
C SER A 32 4.84 12.83 -0.24
N GLY A 33 4.08 12.67 -1.32
CA GLY A 33 3.40 11.44 -1.69
C GLY A 33 2.62 10.87 -0.48
N PRO A 34 1.63 11.62 0.05
CA PRO A 34 0.98 11.24 1.29
C PRO A 34 0.23 9.92 1.14
N SER A 35 0.21 9.15 2.21
CA SER A 35 -0.51 7.88 2.29
C SER A 35 -1.79 8.02 3.10
N LEU A 36 -2.80 7.24 2.73
CA LEU A 36 -4.07 7.13 3.43
C LEU A 36 -4.33 5.69 3.81
N LEU A 37 -4.66 5.42 5.07
CA LEU A 37 -5.18 4.13 5.51
C LEU A 37 -6.66 4.27 5.89
N ILE A 38 -7.48 3.38 5.36
CA ILE A 38 -8.91 3.32 5.61
C ILE A 38 -9.19 2.04 6.41
N GLY A 39 -9.77 2.15 7.60
CA GLY A 39 -10.00 1.00 8.47
C GLY A 39 -10.97 1.28 9.61
N LEU A 40 -11.28 0.24 10.40
CA LEU A 40 -12.20 0.31 11.53
C LEU A 40 -11.47 0.74 12.81
N ALA A 41 -12.13 1.59 13.59
CA ALA A 41 -11.71 1.96 14.94
C ALA A 41 -12.76 1.47 15.95
N LEU A 42 -12.35 1.16 17.18
CA LEU A 42 -13.25 0.65 18.22
C LEU A 42 -14.44 1.61 18.46
N SER A 43 -15.53 1.04 18.98
CA SER A 43 -16.76 1.81 19.24
C SER A 43 -16.57 2.91 20.30
N ASP A 44 -15.69 2.69 21.27
CA ASP A 44 -15.30 3.61 22.33
C ASP A 44 -14.14 4.55 21.98
N SER A 45 -13.67 4.50 20.73
CA SER A 45 -12.58 5.32 20.21
C SER A 45 -12.96 6.81 20.18
N THR A 46 -11.95 7.67 20.33
CA THR A 46 -12.11 9.13 20.25
C THR A 46 -11.92 9.70 18.86
N ILE A 47 -11.46 8.88 17.90
CA ILE A 47 -11.28 9.32 16.51
C ILE A 47 -12.63 9.53 15.83
N ALA A 48 -12.78 10.68 15.16
CA ALA A 48 -14.00 10.98 14.42
C ALA A 48 -14.15 10.04 13.21
N LYS A 49 -15.33 9.41 13.06
CA LYS A 49 -15.63 8.55 11.92
C LYS A 49 -15.80 9.37 10.65
N ASN A 50 -15.38 8.81 9.52
CA ASN A 50 -15.46 9.41 8.18
C ASN A 50 -14.86 10.83 8.14
N LYS A 51 -13.73 11.04 8.81
CA LYS A 51 -12.98 12.29 8.80
C LYS A 51 -11.50 12.03 8.62
N LEU A 52 -10.85 12.80 7.76
CA LEU A 52 -9.40 12.80 7.60
C LEU A 52 -8.71 13.18 8.90
N THR A 53 -7.76 12.38 9.31
CA THR A 53 -6.96 12.60 10.52
C THR A 53 -5.50 12.26 10.21
N ILE A 54 -4.60 13.21 10.45
CA ILE A 54 -3.16 12.95 10.34
C ILE A 54 -2.70 12.01 11.46
N MET A 55 -1.87 11.03 11.13
CA MET A 55 -1.50 9.96 12.07
C MET A 55 0.03 9.79 12.14
N PRO A 56 0.72 10.61 12.93
CA PRO A 56 2.18 10.62 12.99
C PRO A 56 2.79 9.39 13.66
N SER A 57 2.07 8.67 14.52
CA SER A 57 2.65 7.55 15.25
C SER A 57 1.65 6.44 15.58
N ALA A 58 2.17 5.21 15.75
CA ALA A 58 1.41 4.05 16.21
C ALA A 58 0.82 4.27 17.62
N ALA A 59 1.57 4.94 18.51
CA ALA A 59 1.11 5.23 19.87
C ALA A 59 -0.14 6.12 19.87
N LEU A 60 -0.16 7.15 19.01
CA LEU A 60 -1.34 7.99 18.85
C LEU A 60 -2.51 7.20 18.28
N ALA A 61 -2.28 6.35 17.27
CA ALA A 61 -3.33 5.51 16.70
C ALA A 61 -3.97 4.59 17.76
N GLY A 62 -3.16 3.92 18.58
CA GLY A 62 -3.66 3.11 19.70
C GLY A 62 -4.49 3.91 20.71
N LYS A 63 -4.11 5.17 20.95
CA LYS A 63 -4.83 6.05 21.88
C LYS A 63 -6.18 6.52 21.31
N VAL A 64 -6.23 6.92 20.02
CA VAL A 64 -7.43 7.57 19.46
C VAL A 64 -8.37 6.60 18.74
N ALA A 65 -7.84 5.55 18.09
CA ALA A 65 -8.64 4.53 17.40
C ALA A 65 -8.96 3.31 18.28
N GLY A 66 -8.31 3.21 19.45
CA GLY A 66 -8.42 2.09 20.38
C GLY A 66 -7.39 1.00 20.08
N ARG A 67 -6.74 0.49 21.14
CA ARG A 67 -5.77 -0.62 21.03
C ARG A 67 -6.45 -1.88 20.51
N GLY A 68 -5.79 -2.56 19.58
CA GLY A 68 -6.34 -3.77 18.93
C GLY A 68 -7.38 -3.49 17.84
N SER A 69 -7.77 -2.21 17.61
CA SER A 69 -8.58 -1.86 16.45
C SER A 69 -7.84 -2.16 15.14
N GLN A 70 -8.59 -2.40 14.09
CA GLN A 70 -8.03 -2.60 12.74
C GLN A 70 -7.12 -1.43 12.34
N LEU A 71 -7.62 -0.20 12.49
CA LEU A 71 -6.87 1.00 12.10
C LEU A 71 -5.59 1.18 12.93
N ALA A 72 -5.63 0.94 14.26
CA ALA A 72 -4.43 1.05 15.09
C ALA A 72 -3.35 0.03 14.70
N ARG A 73 -3.73 -1.21 14.37
CA ARG A 73 -2.81 -2.25 13.89
C ARG A 73 -2.24 -1.91 12.52
N MET A 74 -3.07 -1.44 11.59
CA MET A 74 -2.63 -0.96 10.27
C MET A 74 -1.59 0.15 10.40
N VAL A 75 -1.85 1.15 11.24
CA VAL A 75 -0.89 2.25 11.48
C VAL A 75 0.40 1.73 12.11
N ALA A 76 0.32 0.80 13.07
CA ALA A 76 1.52 0.22 13.68
C ALA A 76 2.40 -0.49 12.64
N ARG A 77 1.80 -1.28 11.74
CA ARG A 77 2.50 -1.97 10.66
C ARG A 77 3.04 -1.00 9.60
N TYR A 78 2.25 0.00 9.24
CA TYR A 78 2.70 1.05 8.32
C TYR A 78 3.95 1.76 8.87
N ARG A 79 3.89 2.23 10.12
CA ARG A 79 5.00 2.97 10.76
C ARG A 79 6.25 2.14 11.02
N ALA A 80 6.13 0.83 11.10
CA ALA A 80 7.29 -0.07 11.17
C ALA A 80 8.10 -0.07 9.85
N VAL A 81 7.48 0.25 8.71
CA VAL A 81 8.11 0.31 7.39
C VAL A 81 8.43 1.73 6.98
N ASP A 82 7.51 2.66 7.20
CA ASP A 82 7.63 4.08 6.86
C ASP A 82 7.43 4.96 8.12
N PRO A 83 8.50 5.18 8.90
CA PRO A 83 8.41 5.93 10.16
C PRO A 83 8.17 7.42 9.96
N PHE A 84 8.55 8.01 8.82
CA PHE A 84 8.60 9.46 8.62
C PHE A 84 7.64 9.97 7.53
N GLY A 85 7.14 9.11 6.64
CA GLY A 85 6.23 9.52 5.57
C GLY A 85 4.93 10.13 6.11
N GLU A 86 4.37 11.05 5.35
CA GLU A 86 3.07 11.64 5.67
C GLU A 86 1.97 10.59 5.60
N LEU A 87 1.30 10.35 6.72
CA LEU A 87 0.26 9.35 6.85
C LEU A 87 -1.01 9.97 7.40
N TRP A 88 -2.09 9.80 6.66
CA TRP A 88 -3.45 10.10 7.03
C TRP A 88 -4.25 8.83 7.25
N VAL A 89 -5.30 8.94 8.03
CA VAL A 89 -6.23 7.83 8.27
C VAL A 89 -7.67 8.32 8.19
N ILE A 90 -8.57 7.40 7.80
CA ILE A 90 -10.01 7.57 7.97
C ILE A 90 -10.55 6.35 8.72
N ALA A 91 -11.13 6.60 9.89
CA ALA A 91 -11.88 5.60 10.61
C ALA A 91 -13.28 5.49 10.01
N VAL A 92 -13.61 4.35 9.39
CA VAL A 92 -14.93 4.14 8.82
C VAL A 92 -15.96 3.75 9.87
N THR A 93 -17.23 3.97 9.56
CA THR A 93 -18.33 3.47 10.39
C THR A 93 -18.36 1.95 10.32
N GLU A 94 -18.48 1.30 11.47
CA GLU A 94 -18.57 -0.16 11.54
C GLU A 94 -19.79 -0.65 10.75
N PRO A 95 -19.66 -1.74 9.97
CA PRO A 95 -20.77 -2.26 9.20
C PRO A 95 -21.86 -2.87 10.09
N ASP A 96 -23.08 -2.92 9.59
CA ASP A 96 -24.09 -3.81 10.12
C ASP A 96 -23.70 -5.26 9.84
N GLY A 97 -23.89 -6.16 10.82
CA GLY A 97 -23.51 -7.56 10.69
C GLY A 97 -23.00 -8.15 12.00
N GLU A 98 -22.28 -9.27 11.87
CA GLU A 98 -21.78 -10.05 13.01
C GLU A 98 -20.25 -10.01 13.10
N THR A 99 -19.75 -10.26 14.31
CA THR A 99 -18.32 -10.46 14.56
C THR A 99 -17.91 -11.89 14.22
N ALA A 100 -16.74 -12.06 13.60
CA ALA A 100 -16.17 -13.39 13.41
C ALA A 100 -15.78 -14.03 14.75
N LYS A 101 -15.91 -15.34 14.82
CA LYS A 101 -15.52 -16.16 15.98
C LYS A 101 -14.69 -17.35 15.54
N GLY A 102 -13.71 -17.70 16.37
CA GLY A 102 -12.93 -18.92 16.25
C GLY A 102 -12.83 -19.62 17.61
N THR A 103 -12.47 -20.90 17.64
CA THR A 103 -12.34 -21.62 18.91
C THR A 103 -11.00 -22.37 19.01
N VAL A 104 -10.47 -22.42 20.21
CA VAL A 104 -9.35 -23.28 20.60
C VAL A 104 -9.85 -24.25 21.64
N THR A 105 -10.02 -25.49 21.25
CA THR A 105 -10.49 -26.55 22.13
C THR A 105 -9.32 -27.34 22.74
N LEU A 106 -9.27 -27.41 24.04
CA LEU A 106 -8.25 -28.11 24.83
C LEU A 106 -8.84 -29.38 25.41
N THR A 107 -8.10 -30.50 25.28
CA THR A 107 -8.49 -31.79 25.82
C THR A 107 -7.27 -32.52 26.40
N GLY A 108 -7.52 -33.45 27.31
CA GLY A 108 -6.44 -34.14 28.03
C GLY A 108 -5.87 -33.30 29.19
N ASN A 109 -5.36 -33.98 30.22
CA ASN A 109 -4.68 -33.32 31.34
C ASN A 109 -3.19 -33.22 31.05
N ALA A 110 -2.58 -32.11 31.41
CA ALA A 110 -1.14 -31.89 31.24
C ALA A 110 -0.32 -32.92 32.02
N GLN A 111 0.52 -33.67 31.31
CA GLN A 111 1.45 -34.65 31.92
C GLN A 111 2.83 -34.01 32.15
N ALA A 112 3.14 -32.91 31.47
CA ALA A 112 4.35 -32.16 31.69
C ALA A 112 4.05 -30.66 31.78
N SER A 113 4.88 -29.92 32.52
CA SER A 113 4.84 -28.47 32.55
C SER A 113 5.48 -27.90 31.30
N GLY A 114 4.98 -26.75 30.80
CA GLY A 114 5.49 -26.09 29.60
C GLY A 114 4.72 -24.84 29.26
N THR A 115 4.83 -24.42 28.01
CA THR A 115 4.17 -23.21 27.50
C THR A 115 3.40 -23.54 26.24
N LEU A 116 2.12 -23.17 26.18
CA LEU A 116 1.31 -23.23 24.99
C LEU A 116 1.49 -21.92 24.21
N SER A 117 1.91 -22.02 22.95
CA SER A 117 2.14 -20.87 22.08
C SER A 117 1.06 -20.78 21.00
N LEU A 118 0.11 -19.86 21.16
CA LEU A 118 -0.94 -19.55 20.17
C LEU A 118 -0.56 -18.28 19.42
N TYR A 119 -0.58 -18.34 18.09
CA TYR A 119 -0.46 -17.17 17.23
C TYR A 119 -1.84 -16.68 16.82
N ILE A 120 -2.07 -15.38 17.02
CA ILE A 120 -3.27 -14.67 16.58
C ILE A 120 -2.80 -13.53 15.67
N GLY A 121 -2.99 -13.69 14.38
CA GLY A 121 -2.24 -12.89 13.43
C GLY A 121 -0.73 -13.16 13.57
N ALA A 122 0.09 -12.17 13.37
CA ALA A 122 1.54 -12.30 13.55
C ALA A 122 2.00 -12.20 15.02
N VAL A 123 1.09 -12.24 15.98
CA VAL A 123 1.40 -12.02 17.40
C VAL A 123 1.32 -13.35 18.19
N ARG A 124 2.44 -13.72 18.81
CA ARG A 124 2.53 -14.88 19.69
C ARG A 124 1.94 -14.58 21.07
N VAL A 125 0.98 -15.38 21.50
CA VAL A 125 0.42 -15.40 22.86
C VAL A 125 0.88 -16.67 23.57
N GLN A 126 1.38 -16.55 24.79
CA GLN A 126 1.90 -17.66 25.58
C GLN A 126 1.08 -17.86 26.84
N ALA A 127 0.65 -19.09 27.08
CA ALA A 127 0.02 -19.51 28.32
C ALA A 127 0.87 -20.58 29.01
N ALA A 128 1.15 -20.37 30.29
CA ALA A 128 1.83 -21.39 31.12
C ALA A 128 0.91 -22.55 31.36
N VAL A 129 1.46 -23.77 31.34
CA VAL A 129 0.80 -25.03 31.66
C VAL A 129 1.63 -25.75 32.73
N VAL A 130 0.99 -26.20 33.78
CA VAL A 130 1.63 -26.94 34.86
C VAL A 130 1.18 -28.39 34.81
N THR A 131 2.07 -29.31 35.15
CA THR A 131 1.74 -30.75 35.28
C THR A 131 0.51 -30.96 36.16
N GLY A 132 -0.48 -31.68 35.64
CA GLY A 132 -1.76 -31.94 36.32
C GLY A 132 -2.88 -30.96 35.93
N ASP A 133 -2.59 -29.88 35.20
CA ASP A 133 -3.63 -28.95 34.77
C ASP A 133 -4.69 -29.65 33.93
N ALA A 134 -5.93 -29.44 34.29
CA ALA A 134 -7.08 -29.88 33.50
C ALA A 134 -7.32 -28.90 32.32
N PRO A 135 -7.98 -29.35 31.25
CA PRO A 135 -8.29 -28.49 30.07
C PRO A 135 -8.94 -27.16 30.42
N VAL A 136 -9.79 -27.14 31.44
CA VAL A 136 -10.47 -25.91 31.92
C VAL A 136 -9.47 -24.89 32.47
N ALA A 137 -8.45 -25.32 33.18
CA ALA A 137 -7.41 -24.46 33.75
C ALA A 137 -6.52 -23.86 32.62
N VAL A 138 -6.09 -24.72 31.68
CA VAL A 138 -5.28 -24.27 30.52
C VAL A 138 -6.08 -23.31 29.65
N ALA A 139 -7.38 -23.56 29.41
CA ALA A 139 -8.26 -22.67 28.67
C ALA A 139 -8.39 -21.29 29.34
N ALA A 140 -8.56 -21.28 30.67
CA ALA A 140 -8.64 -20.04 31.42
C ALA A 140 -7.33 -19.25 31.38
N ALA A 141 -6.17 -19.91 31.50
CA ALA A 141 -4.86 -19.29 31.38
C ALA A 141 -4.64 -18.69 29.96
N LEU A 142 -5.04 -19.44 28.92
CA LEU A 142 -4.92 -18.96 27.52
C LEU A 142 -5.83 -17.76 27.29
N ALA A 143 -7.08 -17.79 27.71
CA ALA A 143 -8.00 -16.67 27.58
C ALA A 143 -7.50 -15.43 28.34
N ALA A 144 -6.95 -15.61 29.55
CA ALA A 144 -6.34 -14.51 30.27
C ALA A 144 -5.13 -13.91 29.57
N ALA A 145 -4.26 -14.76 28.99
CA ALA A 145 -3.09 -14.32 28.22
C ALA A 145 -3.49 -13.54 26.96
N VAL A 146 -4.53 -13.97 26.23
CA VAL A 146 -5.09 -13.25 25.08
C VAL A 146 -5.60 -11.88 25.53
N ASN A 147 -6.42 -11.81 26.56
CA ASN A 147 -7.04 -10.56 27.01
C ASN A 147 -6.05 -9.58 27.66
N ALA A 148 -4.92 -10.07 28.18
CA ALA A 148 -3.84 -9.22 28.69
C ALA A 148 -3.16 -8.39 27.57
N ASN A 149 -3.19 -8.86 26.33
CA ASN A 149 -2.66 -8.13 25.19
C ASN A 149 -3.77 -7.34 24.47
N ALA A 150 -3.95 -6.08 24.84
CA ALA A 150 -4.96 -5.22 24.28
C ALA A 150 -4.78 -4.91 22.79
N ASP A 151 -3.59 -5.16 22.21
CA ASP A 151 -3.30 -4.88 20.80
C ASP A 151 -3.77 -6.00 19.84
N LEU A 152 -4.23 -7.13 20.39
CA LEU A 152 -4.78 -8.23 19.60
C LEU A 152 -6.12 -7.84 18.94
N PRO A 153 -6.39 -8.38 17.74
CA PRO A 153 -7.65 -8.13 17.01
C PRO A 153 -8.87 -8.83 17.60
N VAL A 154 -8.68 -9.63 18.65
CA VAL A 154 -9.73 -10.45 19.26
C VAL A 154 -9.79 -10.25 20.76
N THR A 155 -10.91 -10.65 21.35
CA THR A 155 -11.07 -10.94 22.79
C THR A 155 -11.31 -12.43 22.98
N ALA A 156 -11.06 -12.96 24.18
CA ALA A 156 -11.18 -14.38 24.50
C ALA A 156 -12.10 -14.63 25.69
N ALA A 157 -12.92 -15.68 25.61
CA ALA A 157 -13.71 -16.20 26.72
C ALA A 157 -13.50 -17.72 26.82
N ALA A 158 -13.25 -18.23 28.04
CA ALA A 158 -13.04 -19.66 28.29
C ALA A 158 -14.27 -20.28 28.95
N ALA A 159 -14.70 -21.44 28.45
CA ALA A 159 -15.73 -22.26 29.06
C ALA A 159 -15.47 -23.74 28.77
N ALA A 160 -15.51 -24.60 29.80
CA ALA A 160 -15.43 -26.06 29.69
C ALA A 160 -14.26 -26.59 28.82
N GLY A 161 -13.07 -25.96 28.89
CA GLY A 161 -11.90 -26.33 28.08
C GLY A 161 -11.88 -25.76 26.66
N VAL A 162 -12.84 -24.93 26.28
CA VAL A 162 -12.90 -24.23 24.99
C VAL A 162 -12.65 -22.75 25.21
N VAL A 163 -11.71 -22.19 24.47
CA VAL A 163 -11.50 -20.73 24.34
C VAL A 163 -12.16 -20.24 23.09
N THR A 164 -13.18 -19.40 23.22
CA THR A 164 -13.81 -18.71 22.11
C THR A 164 -13.12 -17.37 21.90
N LEU A 165 -12.55 -17.19 20.72
CA LEU A 165 -11.98 -15.92 20.24
C LEU A 165 -13.05 -15.17 19.46
N THR A 166 -13.26 -13.90 19.77
CA THR A 166 -14.25 -13.04 19.11
C THR A 166 -13.51 -11.83 18.53
N ALA A 167 -13.68 -11.58 17.25
CA ALA A 167 -13.10 -10.39 16.61
C ALA A 167 -13.63 -9.11 17.25
N ARG A 168 -12.77 -8.08 17.39
CA ARG A 168 -13.17 -6.80 17.99
C ARG A 168 -14.09 -5.98 17.09
N HIS A 169 -14.12 -6.28 15.79
CA HIS A 169 -14.95 -5.61 14.81
C HIS A 169 -15.91 -6.57 14.14
N LYS A 170 -17.07 -6.05 13.78
CA LYS A 170 -17.98 -6.70 12.84
C LYS A 170 -17.41 -6.64 11.42
N GLY A 171 -17.91 -7.51 10.56
CA GLY A 171 -17.58 -7.49 9.15
C GLY A 171 -16.73 -8.67 8.68
N LEU A 172 -16.59 -8.75 7.36
CA LEU A 172 -15.90 -9.84 6.66
C LEU A 172 -14.43 -9.97 7.04
N THR A 173 -13.74 -8.86 7.30
CA THR A 173 -12.30 -8.84 7.61
C THR A 173 -11.93 -9.59 8.91
N GLY A 174 -12.89 -9.82 9.80
CA GLY A 174 -12.70 -10.64 10.98
C GLY A 174 -12.46 -12.12 10.68
N ASN A 175 -12.96 -12.61 9.54
CA ASN A 175 -12.77 -13.99 9.10
C ASN A 175 -11.31 -14.27 8.68
N ASP A 176 -10.58 -13.23 8.29
CA ASP A 176 -9.20 -13.30 7.81
C ASP A 176 -8.15 -13.14 8.93
N ILE A 177 -8.55 -13.23 10.20
CA ILE A 177 -7.63 -13.24 11.34
C ILE A 177 -7.08 -14.66 11.48
N PRO A 178 -5.80 -14.93 11.16
CA PRO A 178 -5.25 -16.26 11.20
C PRO A 178 -4.98 -16.72 12.65
N LEU A 179 -5.16 -18.02 12.88
CA LEU A 179 -4.87 -18.69 14.13
C LEU A 179 -3.93 -19.86 13.86
N ALA A 180 -2.82 -19.94 14.60
CA ALA A 180 -1.90 -21.08 14.51
C ALA A 180 -1.35 -21.45 15.89
N LEU A 181 -1.10 -22.75 16.06
CA LEU A 181 -0.40 -23.28 17.21
C LEU A 181 1.07 -23.51 16.85
N ASN A 182 1.99 -23.08 17.71
CA ASN A 182 3.42 -23.41 17.59
C ASN A 182 3.97 -23.12 16.18
N TYR A 183 3.80 -21.93 15.64
CA TYR A 183 4.16 -21.59 14.27
C TYR A 183 5.62 -21.91 13.92
N TYR A 184 6.56 -21.69 14.84
CA TYR A 184 7.97 -22.03 14.61
C TYR A 184 8.34 -23.46 15.01
N GLY A 185 7.39 -24.22 15.60
CA GLY A 185 7.59 -25.62 15.99
C GLY A 185 8.82 -25.82 16.89
N THR A 186 9.44 -26.97 16.76
CA THR A 186 10.64 -27.35 17.55
C THR A 186 11.82 -26.41 17.34
N VAL A 187 11.98 -25.83 16.15
CA VAL A 187 13.06 -24.87 15.84
C VAL A 187 12.91 -23.60 16.68
N GLY A 188 11.67 -23.16 16.93
CA GLY A 188 11.35 -22.04 17.82
C GLY A 188 11.19 -22.43 19.28
N SER A 189 11.51 -23.66 19.67
CA SER A 189 11.22 -24.23 21.00
C SER A 189 9.75 -24.14 21.37
N GLU A 190 8.88 -24.33 20.38
CA GLU A 190 7.42 -24.28 20.54
C GLU A 190 6.86 -25.68 20.41
N ASN A 191 6.51 -26.26 21.57
CA ASN A 191 5.87 -27.57 21.67
C ASN A 191 4.67 -27.49 22.58
N THR A 192 3.60 -28.16 22.20
CA THR A 192 2.48 -28.36 23.13
C THR A 192 2.93 -29.27 24.25
N PRO A 193 2.69 -28.93 25.54
CA PRO A 193 3.02 -29.78 26.67
C PRO A 193 2.36 -31.14 26.54
N ASP A 194 3.08 -32.21 26.96
CA ASP A 194 2.59 -33.58 26.89
C ASP A 194 1.26 -33.73 27.65
N GLY A 195 0.36 -34.51 27.06
CA GLY A 195 -0.99 -34.76 27.61
C GLY A 195 -2.02 -33.69 27.19
N VAL A 196 -1.61 -32.51 26.69
CA VAL A 196 -2.52 -31.49 26.22
C VAL A 196 -2.73 -31.64 24.69
N ASN A 197 -3.98 -31.79 24.26
CA ASN A 197 -4.33 -31.78 22.85
C ASN A 197 -5.09 -30.49 22.54
N VAL A 198 -4.77 -29.88 21.38
CA VAL A 198 -5.34 -28.60 20.96
C VAL A 198 -5.95 -28.75 19.55
N ALA A 199 -7.22 -28.40 19.44
CA ALA A 199 -7.91 -28.30 18.17
C ALA A 199 -8.34 -26.85 17.92
N ILE A 200 -7.99 -26.30 16.76
CA ILE A 200 -8.32 -24.92 16.37
C ILE A 200 -9.39 -24.95 15.29
N VAL A 201 -10.44 -24.16 15.48
CA VAL A 201 -11.41 -23.79 14.43
C VAL A 201 -11.10 -22.35 14.04
N ALA A 202 -10.86 -22.12 12.75
CA ALA A 202 -10.52 -20.81 12.20
C ALA A 202 -11.62 -19.78 12.49
N MET A 203 -11.26 -18.51 12.43
CA MET A 203 -12.22 -17.39 12.54
C MET A 203 -13.21 -17.44 11.38
N ALA A 204 -14.49 -17.36 11.71
CA ALA A 204 -15.60 -17.42 10.73
C ALA A 204 -16.86 -16.71 11.26
N GLY A 205 -17.86 -16.53 10.39
CA GLY A 205 -19.16 -15.97 10.77
C GLY A 205 -19.19 -14.44 10.83
N GLY A 206 -18.10 -13.76 10.53
CA GLY A 206 -18.11 -12.32 10.34
C GLY A 206 -18.88 -11.94 9.07
N THR A 207 -19.82 -10.99 9.18
CA THR A 207 -20.67 -10.56 8.07
C THR A 207 -20.75 -9.03 8.01
N GLY A 208 -21.04 -8.52 6.81
CA GLY A 208 -21.15 -7.08 6.55
C GLY A 208 -19.85 -6.45 6.04
N SER A 209 -20.00 -5.43 5.21
CA SER A 209 -18.94 -4.57 4.71
C SER A 209 -19.30 -3.10 4.96
N PRO A 210 -18.36 -2.22 5.31
CA PRO A 210 -18.66 -0.82 5.54
C PRO A 210 -19.01 -0.11 4.23
N SER A 211 -19.92 0.86 4.29
CA SER A 211 -20.12 1.76 3.14
C SER A 211 -18.98 2.79 3.07
N LEU A 212 -18.27 2.81 1.96
CA LEU A 212 -17.17 3.76 1.72
C LEU A 212 -17.62 5.09 1.10
N ALA A 213 -18.90 5.28 0.80
CA ALA A 213 -19.38 6.50 0.13
C ALA A 213 -19.07 7.78 0.94
N THR A 214 -19.34 7.77 2.25
CA THR A 214 -18.99 8.89 3.14
C THR A 214 -17.49 9.04 3.37
N THR A 215 -16.76 7.93 3.34
CA THR A 215 -15.29 7.90 3.45
C THR A 215 -14.64 8.56 2.24
N VAL A 216 -15.10 8.21 1.04
CA VAL A 216 -14.63 8.82 -0.22
C VAL A 216 -14.95 10.31 -0.25
N ALA A 217 -16.17 10.70 0.14
CA ALA A 217 -16.53 12.11 0.23
C ALA A 217 -15.64 12.89 1.22
N ALA A 218 -15.22 12.25 2.31
CA ALA A 218 -14.32 12.85 3.30
C ALA A 218 -12.88 13.02 2.80
N MET A 219 -12.44 12.29 1.78
CA MET A 219 -11.13 12.47 1.15
C MET A 219 -11.01 13.84 0.47
N GLY A 220 -12.12 14.40 -0.02
CA GLY A 220 -12.15 15.70 -0.69
C GLY A 220 -11.10 15.81 -1.79
N ASP A 221 -10.50 16.98 -1.89
CA ASP A 221 -9.43 17.27 -2.87
C ASP A 221 -8.01 17.16 -2.28
N GLU A 222 -7.86 16.51 -1.12
CA GLU A 222 -6.54 16.20 -0.57
C GLU A 222 -5.86 15.12 -1.41
N PRO A 223 -4.60 15.31 -1.82
CA PRO A 223 -3.88 14.31 -2.60
C PRO A 223 -3.45 13.13 -1.73
N PHE A 224 -3.66 11.90 -2.20
CA PHE A 224 -3.15 10.68 -1.59
C PHE A 224 -2.57 9.79 -2.67
N ASP A 225 -1.27 9.59 -2.66
CA ASP A 225 -0.60 8.77 -3.67
C ASP A 225 -0.76 7.27 -3.39
N PHE A 226 -0.87 6.90 -2.11
CA PHE A 226 -0.96 5.51 -1.66
C PHE A 226 -2.15 5.34 -0.72
N ILE A 227 -3.17 4.60 -1.16
CA ILE A 227 -4.40 4.38 -0.39
C ILE A 227 -4.48 2.90 -0.03
N GLY A 228 -4.39 2.57 1.26
CA GLY A 228 -4.49 1.19 1.77
C GLY A 228 -5.83 0.94 2.43
N THR A 229 -6.53 -0.13 2.01
CA THR A 229 -7.78 -0.56 2.60
C THR A 229 -7.91 -2.08 2.63
N PRO A 230 -8.35 -2.68 3.74
CA PRO A 230 -8.58 -4.11 3.84
C PRO A 230 -9.96 -4.54 3.30
N PHE A 231 -10.79 -3.59 2.87
CA PHE A 231 -12.13 -3.87 2.35
C PHE A 231 -12.05 -4.26 0.87
N SER A 232 -12.00 -5.55 0.61
CA SER A 232 -11.82 -6.14 -0.71
C SER A 232 -13.11 -6.64 -1.35
N ASP A 233 -14.27 -6.34 -0.75
CA ASP A 233 -15.57 -6.68 -1.32
C ASP A 233 -15.90 -5.79 -2.53
N SER A 234 -16.77 -6.30 -3.42
CA SER A 234 -17.08 -5.66 -4.70
C SER A 234 -17.68 -4.25 -4.55
N ALA A 235 -18.50 -4.02 -3.52
CA ALA A 235 -19.15 -2.72 -3.30
C ALA A 235 -18.13 -1.66 -2.84
N SER A 236 -17.22 -2.03 -1.93
CA SER A 236 -16.12 -1.18 -1.47
C SER A 236 -15.19 -0.82 -2.62
N LEU A 237 -14.77 -1.81 -3.41
CA LEU A 237 -13.87 -1.57 -4.55
C LEU A 237 -14.54 -0.79 -5.68
N ALA A 238 -15.82 -1.00 -5.96
CA ALA A 238 -16.57 -0.22 -6.94
C ALA A 238 -16.64 1.27 -6.53
N THR A 239 -16.85 1.55 -5.25
CA THR A 239 -16.85 2.94 -4.72
C THR A 239 -15.48 3.60 -4.89
N LEU A 240 -14.39 2.89 -4.60
CA LEU A 240 -13.04 3.39 -4.77
C LEU A 240 -12.67 3.53 -6.26
N ALA A 241 -13.05 2.57 -7.10
CA ALA A 241 -12.83 2.65 -8.55
C ALA A 241 -13.52 3.89 -9.17
N LEU A 242 -14.74 4.21 -8.70
CA LEU A 242 -15.44 5.41 -9.13
C LEU A 242 -14.70 6.69 -8.71
N GLU A 243 -14.19 6.75 -7.48
CA GLU A 243 -13.39 7.90 -7.00
C GLU A 243 -12.08 8.05 -7.77
N MET A 244 -11.44 6.95 -8.16
CA MET A 244 -10.14 6.96 -8.81
C MET A 244 -10.18 7.15 -10.34
N ASN A 245 -11.36 7.10 -10.99
CA ASN A 245 -11.47 7.06 -12.44
C ASN A 245 -10.86 8.27 -13.17
N ASP A 246 -10.55 8.09 -14.48
CA ASP A 246 -9.81 9.05 -15.31
C ASP A 246 -10.67 10.20 -15.85
N SER A 247 -12.00 10.14 -15.71
CA SER A 247 -12.90 11.17 -16.27
C SER A 247 -13.39 12.17 -15.22
N SER A 248 -14.05 11.69 -14.17
CA SER A 248 -14.65 12.50 -13.10
C SER A 248 -14.03 12.27 -11.72
N GLY A 249 -13.19 11.24 -11.61
CA GLY A 249 -12.50 10.86 -10.37
C GLY A 249 -11.22 11.66 -10.14
N ARG A 250 -10.38 11.11 -9.27
CA ARG A 250 -9.10 11.74 -8.86
C ARG A 250 -8.10 11.89 -10.01
N TRP A 251 -8.14 11.00 -11.00
CA TRP A 251 -7.31 11.07 -12.19
C TRP A 251 -7.90 11.98 -13.29
N GLY A 252 -9.16 12.39 -13.16
CA GLY A 252 -9.81 13.29 -14.10
C GLY A 252 -9.09 14.63 -14.24
N TYR A 253 -9.17 15.21 -15.43
CA TYR A 253 -8.51 16.47 -15.79
C TYR A 253 -8.86 17.65 -14.88
N ALA A 254 -10.05 17.63 -14.27
CA ALA A 254 -10.52 18.69 -13.39
C ALA A 254 -9.89 18.63 -11.99
N ARG A 255 -9.58 17.43 -11.48
CA ARG A 255 -9.03 17.22 -10.13
C ARG A 255 -7.51 17.03 -10.13
N GLN A 256 -6.97 16.17 -10.97
CA GLN A 256 -5.52 15.90 -11.10
C GLN A 256 -4.84 15.55 -9.75
N LEU A 257 -5.49 14.76 -8.94
CA LEU A 257 -5.01 14.36 -7.61
C LEU A 257 -4.17 13.08 -7.66
N TYR A 258 -4.48 12.20 -8.65
CA TYR A 258 -3.81 10.92 -8.87
C TYR A 258 -3.94 9.96 -7.67
N GLY A 259 -3.01 9.01 -7.56
CA GLY A 259 -2.94 8.04 -6.48
C GLY A 259 -3.33 6.63 -6.93
N HIS A 260 -3.14 5.64 -6.02
CA HIS A 260 -3.39 4.23 -6.28
C HIS A 260 -3.92 3.53 -5.03
N VAL A 261 -4.84 2.58 -5.20
CA VAL A 261 -5.46 1.82 -4.12
C VAL A 261 -4.79 0.45 -3.99
N TYR A 262 -4.38 0.11 -2.78
CA TYR A 262 -3.84 -1.19 -2.41
C TYR A 262 -4.80 -1.91 -1.48
N THR A 263 -5.18 -3.12 -1.86
CA THR A 263 -5.99 -4.03 -1.06
C THR A 263 -5.40 -5.43 -1.07
N ALA A 264 -5.96 -6.33 -0.28
CA ALA A 264 -5.53 -7.73 -0.24
C ALA A 264 -6.69 -8.67 0.04
N LYS A 265 -6.51 -9.93 -0.35
CA LYS A 265 -7.43 -11.03 -0.07
C LYS A 265 -6.64 -12.29 0.26
N ILE A 266 -7.09 -13.00 1.28
CA ILE A 266 -6.61 -14.32 1.64
C ILE A 266 -7.56 -15.35 1.02
N GLY A 267 -7.01 -16.39 0.40
CA GLY A 267 -7.83 -17.44 -0.22
C GLY A 267 -7.00 -18.51 -0.92
N THR A 268 -7.67 -19.57 -1.33
CA THR A 268 -7.12 -20.60 -2.22
C THR A 268 -6.85 -20.02 -3.60
N LEU A 269 -6.03 -20.71 -4.40
CA LEU A 269 -5.79 -20.31 -5.79
C LEU A 269 -7.11 -20.09 -6.56
N SER A 270 -8.04 -21.04 -6.45
CA SER A 270 -9.32 -20.96 -7.17
C SER A 270 -10.17 -19.76 -6.75
N GLU A 271 -10.21 -19.45 -5.44
CA GLU A 271 -10.94 -18.29 -4.91
C GLU A 271 -10.31 -16.98 -5.36
N LEU A 272 -8.98 -16.89 -5.35
CA LEU A 272 -8.25 -15.69 -5.76
C LEU A 272 -8.34 -15.45 -7.27
N VAL A 273 -8.27 -16.51 -8.10
CA VAL A 273 -8.47 -16.43 -9.55
C VAL A 273 -9.89 -15.96 -9.85
N ALA A 274 -10.90 -16.60 -9.26
CA ALA A 274 -12.29 -16.19 -9.44
C ALA A 274 -12.54 -14.74 -8.99
N TYR A 275 -11.88 -14.30 -7.91
CA TYR A 275 -11.94 -12.94 -7.44
C TYR A 275 -11.26 -11.98 -8.43
N GLY A 276 -10.09 -12.30 -8.96
CA GLY A 276 -9.36 -11.51 -9.94
C GLY A 276 -10.18 -11.30 -11.23
N ASP A 277 -10.86 -12.35 -11.69
CA ASP A 277 -11.70 -12.32 -12.90
C ASP A 277 -12.94 -11.38 -12.77
N THR A 278 -13.29 -10.98 -11.55
CA THR A 278 -14.36 -9.98 -11.32
C THR A 278 -13.89 -8.54 -11.44
N MET A 279 -12.59 -8.31 -11.59
CA MET A 279 -11.99 -6.97 -11.56
C MET A 279 -11.29 -6.62 -12.87
N ASN A 280 -11.37 -5.35 -13.24
CA ASN A 280 -10.62 -4.78 -14.34
C ASN A 280 -10.45 -3.28 -14.11
N ASN A 281 -9.43 -2.89 -13.32
CA ASN A 281 -9.22 -1.50 -12.95
C ASN A 281 -7.73 -1.18 -12.79
N GLN A 282 -7.26 -0.15 -13.48
CA GLN A 282 -5.86 0.28 -13.47
C GLN A 282 -5.45 0.96 -12.16
N HIS A 283 -6.38 1.48 -11.38
CA HIS A 283 -6.08 2.23 -10.15
C HIS A 283 -6.13 1.39 -8.87
N ILE A 284 -6.34 0.08 -9.00
CA ILE A 284 -6.46 -0.84 -7.87
C ILE A 284 -5.50 -2.01 -8.05
N SER A 285 -4.66 -2.25 -7.06
CA SER A 285 -3.87 -3.48 -6.89
C SER A 285 -4.46 -4.33 -5.77
N ALA A 286 -4.81 -5.56 -6.08
CA ALA A 286 -5.31 -6.55 -5.13
C ALA A 286 -4.27 -7.65 -4.92
N ALA A 287 -3.69 -7.74 -3.72
CA ALA A 287 -2.70 -8.77 -3.42
C ALA A 287 -3.35 -10.05 -2.90
N GLY A 288 -2.98 -11.18 -3.48
CA GLY A 288 -3.42 -12.51 -3.04
C GLY A 288 -2.44 -13.15 -2.08
N TYR A 289 -2.96 -13.74 -1.00
CA TYR A 289 -2.17 -14.49 -0.03
C TYR A 289 -2.80 -15.85 0.24
N GLU A 290 -1.96 -16.82 0.61
CA GLU A 290 -2.35 -18.19 0.93
C GLU A 290 -3.29 -18.25 2.15
N PRO A 291 -4.22 -19.22 2.22
CA PRO A 291 -5.10 -19.40 3.39
C PRO A 291 -4.35 -19.57 4.72
N ALA A 292 -3.13 -20.12 4.64
CA ALA A 292 -2.29 -20.39 5.81
C ALA A 292 -1.32 -19.23 6.15
N VAL A 293 -1.43 -18.06 5.51
CA VAL A 293 -0.65 -16.88 5.90
C VAL A 293 -0.95 -16.52 7.36
N GLN A 294 0.09 -16.18 8.14
CA GLN A 294 -0.07 -15.95 9.57
C GLN A 294 -0.14 -14.47 9.95
N THR A 295 -0.42 -13.61 8.99
CA THR A 295 -0.61 -12.17 9.20
C THR A 295 -2.00 -11.77 8.74
N ALA A 296 -2.71 -11.00 9.54
CA ALA A 296 -4.07 -10.56 9.20
C ALA A 296 -4.07 -9.65 7.95
N VAL A 297 -5.13 -9.72 7.15
CA VAL A 297 -5.24 -9.04 5.85
C VAL A 297 -5.03 -7.53 5.95
N ASP A 298 -5.55 -6.89 6.96
CA ASP A 298 -5.41 -5.45 7.21
C ASP A 298 -3.95 -5.05 7.50
N GLU A 299 -3.21 -5.88 8.23
CA GLU A 299 -1.79 -5.68 8.48
C GLU A 299 -0.96 -5.87 7.20
N LEU A 300 -1.30 -6.87 6.36
CA LEU A 300 -0.65 -7.11 5.07
C LEU A 300 -0.85 -5.93 4.11
N VAL A 301 -2.06 -5.39 4.04
CA VAL A 301 -2.36 -4.18 3.25
C VAL A 301 -1.52 -3.00 3.73
N ALA A 302 -1.47 -2.75 5.03
CA ALA A 302 -0.71 -1.63 5.58
C ALA A 302 0.80 -1.74 5.31
N LEU A 303 1.37 -2.94 5.47
CA LEU A 303 2.78 -3.22 5.17
C LEU A 303 3.10 -3.00 3.69
N ARG A 304 2.23 -3.51 2.79
CA ARG A 304 2.40 -3.37 1.35
C ARG A 304 2.28 -1.92 0.90
N THR A 305 1.26 -1.21 1.39
CA THR A 305 1.07 0.23 1.12
C THR A 305 2.29 1.04 1.57
N ALA A 306 2.81 0.78 2.77
CA ALA A 306 3.98 1.46 3.30
C ALA A 306 5.25 1.16 2.48
N ARG A 307 5.46 -0.10 2.09
CA ARG A 307 6.64 -0.48 1.30
C ARG A 307 6.63 0.15 -0.08
N ASN A 308 5.47 0.14 -0.75
CA ASN A 308 5.29 0.82 -2.02
C ASN A 308 5.50 2.33 -1.88
N ALA A 309 4.95 2.95 -0.83
CA ALA A 309 5.15 4.36 -0.57
C ALA A 309 6.63 4.73 -0.42
N VAL A 310 7.40 3.96 0.37
CA VAL A 310 8.84 4.19 0.56
C VAL A 310 9.62 4.07 -0.74
N PHE A 311 9.33 3.04 -1.55
CA PHE A 311 10.07 2.79 -2.79
C PHE A 311 9.72 3.80 -3.89
N ILE A 312 8.45 4.03 -4.12
CA ILE A 312 7.93 4.86 -5.22
C ILE A 312 8.20 6.35 -4.97
N ARG A 313 8.20 6.81 -3.72
CA ARG A 313 8.63 8.19 -3.40
C ARG A 313 10.07 8.46 -3.76
N VAL A 314 10.94 7.47 -3.66
CA VAL A 314 12.35 7.60 -4.02
C VAL A 314 12.53 7.56 -5.53
N ASP A 315 11.86 6.61 -6.20
CA ASP A 315 11.93 6.42 -7.65
C ASP A 315 10.67 5.71 -8.15
N PRO A 316 9.75 6.43 -8.80
CA PRO A 316 8.49 5.86 -9.25
C PRO A 316 8.62 4.85 -10.39
N ALA A 317 9.72 4.87 -11.15
CA ALA A 317 9.96 3.95 -12.24
C ALA A 317 10.64 2.65 -11.79
N ARG A 318 11.16 2.61 -10.57
CA ARG A 318 11.87 1.45 -10.05
C ARG A 318 10.89 0.37 -9.58
N PRO A 319 11.12 -0.93 -9.92
CA PRO A 319 10.24 -2.01 -9.48
C PRO A 319 10.20 -2.15 -7.95
N THR A 320 9.02 -2.42 -7.41
CA THR A 320 8.80 -2.64 -5.97
C THR A 320 9.08 -4.09 -5.53
N GLN A 321 9.42 -4.96 -6.47
CA GLN A 321 9.76 -6.37 -6.20
C GLN A 321 10.87 -6.50 -5.16
N THR A 322 10.89 -7.62 -4.44
CA THR A 322 11.79 -7.92 -3.30
C THR A 322 11.55 -7.07 -2.04
N GLY A 323 10.61 -6.11 -2.08
CA GLY A 323 10.27 -5.28 -0.94
C GLY A 323 9.78 -6.12 0.25
N GLU A 324 10.45 -5.99 1.40
CA GLU A 324 10.12 -6.74 2.60
C GLU A 324 8.86 -6.22 3.27
N LEU A 325 7.94 -7.12 3.59
CA LEU A 325 6.77 -6.86 4.44
C LEU A 325 7.17 -7.11 5.89
N THR A 326 7.83 -6.13 6.49
CA THR A 326 8.54 -6.23 7.77
C THR A 326 7.66 -6.74 8.91
N GLY A 327 8.06 -7.87 9.49
CA GLY A 327 7.35 -8.49 10.60
C GLY A 327 6.07 -9.25 10.22
N ALA A 328 5.79 -9.40 8.91
CA ALA A 328 4.75 -10.31 8.46
C ALA A 328 5.22 -11.77 8.58
N LEU A 329 4.35 -12.65 9.04
CA LEU A 329 4.58 -14.07 9.09
C LEU A 329 3.94 -14.72 7.86
N PRO A 330 4.74 -15.34 6.95
CA PRO A 330 4.24 -16.02 5.77
C PRO A 330 3.50 -17.32 6.13
N ALA A 331 2.87 -17.92 5.15
CA ALA A 331 2.40 -19.30 5.27
C ALA A 331 3.57 -20.27 5.51
N PRO A 332 3.37 -21.39 6.23
CA PRO A 332 4.35 -22.45 6.33
C PRO A 332 4.81 -22.94 4.96
N ALA A 333 6.06 -23.40 4.85
CA ALA A 333 6.69 -23.71 3.55
C ALA A 333 5.85 -24.67 2.67
N GLY A 334 5.19 -25.65 3.28
CA GLY A 334 4.34 -26.62 2.54
C GLY A 334 2.96 -26.10 2.11
N SER A 335 2.59 -24.88 2.52
CA SER A 335 1.27 -24.27 2.24
C SER A 335 1.37 -23.01 1.38
N ARG A 336 2.53 -22.76 0.78
CA ARG A 336 2.76 -21.58 -0.07
C ARG A 336 2.37 -21.88 -1.51
N PHE A 337 1.94 -20.84 -2.22
CA PHE A 337 1.72 -20.95 -3.66
C PHE A 337 3.01 -21.32 -4.40
N THR A 338 2.92 -22.30 -5.28
CA THR A 338 3.98 -22.68 -6.20
C THR A 338 4.20 -21.59 -7.26
N LEU A 339 5.32 -21.65 -7.97
CA LEU A 339 5.61 -20.71 -9.06
C LEU A 339 4.50 -20.70 -10.13
N THR A 340 3.94 -21.87 -10.45
CA THR A 340 2.85 -22.00 -11.44
C THR A 340 1.57 -21.34 -10.94
N GLU A 341 1.25 -21.48 -9.67
CA GLU A 341 0.09 -20.84 -9.05
C GLU A 341 0.27 -19.32 -8.96
N GLN A 342 1.43 -18.84 -8.57
CA GLN A 342 1.78 -17.42 -8.59
C GLN A 342 1.66 -16.82 -10.00
N GLN A 343 2.14 -17.55 -11.02
CA GLN A 343 1.98 -17.13 -12.42
C GLN A 343 0.51 -17.08 -12.85
N SER A 344 -0.31 -18.02 -12.37
CA SER A 344 -1.76 -18.01 -12.60
C SER A 344 -2.41 -16.79 -11.98
N LEU A 345 -2.10 -16.46 -10.71
CA LEU A 345 -2.60 -15.28 -10.03
C LEU A 345 -2.26 -13.99 -10.79
N LEU A 346 -1.01 -13.83 -11.22
CA LEU A 346 -0.57 -12.67 -12.02
C LEU A 346 -1.31 -12.56 -13.36
N LYS A 347 -1.72 -13.66 -13.98
CA LYS A 347 -2.53 -13.65 -15.22
C LYS A 347 -3.98 -13.25 -15.00
N HIS A 348 -4.46 -13.33 -13.77
CA HIS A 348 -5.83 -12.97 -13.36
C HIS A 348 -5.91 -11.69 -12.53
N GLY A 349 -4.95 -10.76 -12.71
CA GLY A 349 -4.97 -9.45 -12.08
C GLY A 349 -4.71 -9.44 -10.57
N ILE A 350 -4.13 -10.51 -10.02
CA ILE A 350 -3.80 -10.62 -8.59
C ILE A 350 -2.30 -10.42 -8.37
N ALA A 351 -1.96 -9.39 -7.63
CA ALA A 351 -0.59 -9.12 -7.21
C ALA A 351 -0.09 -10.19 -6.24
N THR A 352 1.20 -10.54 -6.30
CA THR A 352 1.75 -11.68 -5.58
C THR A 352 2.83 -11.28 -4.56
N ALA A 353 3.04 -12.17 -3.61
CA ALA A 353 4.13 -12.15 -2.65
C ALA A 353 4.84 -13.52 -2.63
N TYR A 354 6.05 -13.54 -2.12
CA TYR A 354 6.80 -14.79 -1.91
C TYR A 354 7.53 -14.73 -0.57
N ALA A 355 7.85 -15.89 -0.03
CA ALA A 355 8.61 -15.98 1.21
C ALA A 355 10.01 -16.53 0.94
N GLU A 356 11.02 -15.77 1.37
CA GLU A 356 12.42 -16.14 1.28
C GLU A 356 13.06 -16.06 2.68
N SER A 357 13.70 -17.13 3.11
CA SER A 357 14.33 -17.23 4.43
C SER A 357 13.40 -16.84 5.59
N GLY A 358 12.10 -17.17 5.49
CA GLY A 358 11.09 -16.84 6.49
C GLY A 358 10.55 -15.41 6.43
N VAL A 359 11.01 -14.60 5.49
CA VAL A 359 10.59 -13.21 5.30
C VAL A 359 9.63 -13.12 4.11
N LEU A 360 8.46 -12.51 4.31
CA LEU A 360 7.50 -12.25 3.25
C LEU A 360 7.89 -11.01 2.46
N ARG A 361 7.92 -11.12 1.13
CA ARG A 361 8.35 -10.07 0.20
C ARG A 361 7.35 -9.86 -0.92
N ILE A 362 7.26 -8.64 -1.43
CA ILE A 362 6.54 -8.34 -2.66
C ILE A 362 7.23 -9.09 -3.82
N GLN A 363 6.47 -9.86 -4.59
CA GLN A 363 6.97 -10.48 -5.81
C GLN A 363 6.71 -9.59 -7.02
N ARG A 364 5.45 -9.19 -7.22
CA ARG A 364 5.08 -8.22 -8.24
C ARG A 364 3.79 -7.52 -7.84
N ASP A 365 3.76 -6.21 -8.02
CA ASP A 365 2.61 -5.37 -7.66
C ASP A 365 1.87 -4.91 -8.91
N ILE A 366 1.06 -5.84 -9.45
CA ILE A 366 0.24 -5.58 -10.63
C ILE A 366 -1.08 -4.92 -10.23
N THR A 367 -1.67 -4.22 -11.17
CA THR A 367 -3.04 -3.71 -11.07
C THR A 367 -4.05 -4.84 -11.38
N THR A 368 -5.32 -4.58 -11.13
CA THR A 368 -6.38 -5.51 -11.54
C THR A 368 -6.79 -5.36 -13.01
N TYR A 369 -6.13 -4.47 -13.77
CA TYR A 369 -6.40 -4.24 -15.18
C TYR A 369 -5.94 -5.40 -16.04
N GLN A 370 -6.82 -5.94 -16.88
CA GLN A 370 -6.58 -7.12 -17.70
C GLN A 370 -7.00 -6.92 -19.15
N THR A 371 -8.03 -6.10 -19.38
CA THR A 371 -8.58 -5.89 -20.72
C THR A 371 -8.90 -4.41 -20.95
N ASN A 372 -8.73 -3.98 -22.20
CA ASN A 372 -9.11 -2.63 -22.62
C ASN A 372 -10.64 -2.47 -22.78
N ALA A 373 -11.07 -1.29 -23.17
CA ALA A 373 -12.48 -0.95 -23.36
C ALA A 373 -13.22 -1.81 -24.42
N TYR A 374 -12.46 -2.52 -25.25
CA TYR A 374 -13.00 -3.41 -26.28
C TYR A 374 -13.02 -4.89 -25.82
N GLY A 375 -12.65 -5.18 -24.58
CA GLY A 375 -12.56 -6.55 -24.03
C GLY A 375 -11.36 -7.34 -24.55
N VAL A 376 -10.38 -6.70 -25.19
CA VAL A 376 -9.14 -7.33 -25.65
C VAL A 376 -8.11 -7.30 -24.53
N ALA A 377 -7.36 -8.40 -24.33
CA ALA A 377 -6.27 -8.46 -23.37
C ALA A 377 -5.27 -7.31 -23.59
N ASP A 378 -4.98 -6.59 -22.53
CA ASP A 378 -4.12 -5.41 -22.57
C ASP A 378 -3.29 -5.33 -21.27
N ASN A 379 -2.01 -5.08 -21.40
CA ASN A 379 -1.07 -4.95 -20.31
C ASN A 379 -0.46 -3.56 -20.17
N SER A 380 -1.04 -2.53 -20.81
CA SER A 380 -0.55 -1.15 -20.75
C SER A 380 -0.53 -0.57 -19.33
N TYR A 381 -1.44 -1.00 -18.49
CA TYR A 381 -1.51 -0.63 -17.07
C TYR A 381 -1.21 -1.80 -16.12
N LEU A 382 -0.44 -2.79 -16.58
CA LEU A 382 -0.18 -4.00 -15.79
C LEU A 382 0.48 -3.69 -14.44
N ASP A 383 1.55 -2.93 -14.43
CA ASP A 383 2.30 -2.63 -13.21
C ASP A 383 1.85 -1.30 -12.57
N SER A 384 1.64 -1.27 -11.26
CA SER A 384 1.21 -0.08 -10.53
C SER A 384 2.21 1.07 -10.63
N GLU A 385 3.50 0.75 -10.75
CA GLU A 385 4.59 1.72 -10.93
C GLU A 385 4.44 2.56 -12.22
N THR A 386 3.83 2.02 -13.27
CA THR A 386 3.54 2.77 -14.51
C THR A 386 2.63 3.96 -14.24
N LEU A 387 1.59 3.77 -13.42
CA LEU A 387 0.68 4.84 -13.03
C LEU A 387 1.38 5.89 -12.15
N HIS A 388 2.17 5.46 -11.19
CA HIS A 388 2.95 6.37 -10.34
C HIS A 388 3.97 7.17 -11.15
N THR A 389 4.64 6.54 -12.12
CA THR A 389 5.56 7.21 -13.06
C THR A 389 4.82 8.23 -13.90
N SER A 390 3.64 7.88 -14.44
CA SER A 390 2.79 8.79 -15.19
C SER A 390 2.36 10.01 -14.35
N ALA A 391 1.92 9.78 -13.10
CA ALA A 391 1.56 10.86 -12.20
C ALA A 391 2.75 11.78 -11.89
N TYR A 392 3.94 11.21 -11.67
CA TYR A 392 5.17 11.97 -11.47
C TYR A 392 5.47 12.87 -12.68
N VAL A 393 5.47 12.31 -13.90
CA VAL A 393 5.74 13.06 -15.15
C VAL A 393 4.75 14.20 -15.33
N ILE A 394 3.45 13.94 -15.15
CA ILE A 394 2.43 14.98 -15.31
C ILE A 394 2.59 16.09 -14.25
N ARG A 395 2.90 15.75 -13.00
CA ARG A 395 3.16 16.73 -11.93
C ARG A 395 4.39 17.60 -12.25
N GLN A 396 5.47 17.02 -12.78
CA GLN A 396 6.66 17.76 -13.20
C GLN A 396 6.33 18.77 -14.31
N LEU A 397 5.60 18.35 -15.34
CA LEU A 397 5.16 19.23 -16.43
C LEU A 397 4.25 20.35 -15.90
N LYS A 398 3.28 20.02 -15.05
CA LYS A 398 2.40 20.99 -14.41
C LYS A 398 3.21 22.04 -13.63
N SER A 399 4.15 21.59 -12.80
CA SER A 399 5.00 22.47 -12.00
C SER A 399 5.80 23.44 -12.87
N ILE A 400 6.42 22.98 -13.96
CA ILE A 400 7.19 23.81 -14.88
C ILE A 400 6.31 24.88 -15.52
N ILE A 401 5.16 24.50 -16.05
CA ILE A 401 4.27 25.44 -16.74
C ILE A 401 3.70 26.47 -15.77
N THR A 402 3.22 26.03 -14.61
CA THR A 402 2.58 26.93 -13.64
C THR A 402 3.58 27.84 -12.92
N SER A 403 4.84 27.44 -12.75
CA SER A 403 5.86 28.28 -12.11
C SER A 403 6.47 29.28 -13.09
N LYS A 404 6.76 28.87 -14.34
CA LYS A 404 7.45 29.73 -15.31
C LYS A 404 6.54 30.65 -16.10
N TYR A 405 5.34 30.18 -16.48
CA TYR A 405 4.46 30.84 -17.45
C TYR A 405 3.08 31.29 -16.96
N PRO A 406 2.81 31.49 -15.67
CA PRO A 406 1.45 31.73 -15.15
C PRO A 406 0.85 33.05 -15.66
N ARG A 407 1.68 33.98 -16.12
CA ARG A 407 1.28 35.33 -16.52
C ARG A 407 1.87 35.74 -17.87
N HIS A 408 2.13 34.79 -18.76
CA HIS A 408 2.66 35.07 -20.10
C HIS A 408 1.53 35.24 -21.10
N LYS A 409 1.78 36.13 -22.07
CA LYS A 409 0.96 36.27 -23.28
C LYS A 409 1.38 35.19 -24.27
N LEU A 410 0.44 34.66 -25.04
CA LEU A 410 0.70 33.69 -26.09
C LEU A 410 0.82 34.34 -27.45
N ALA A 411 1.95 34.18 -28.12
CA ALA A 411 2.18 34.64 -29.49
C ALA A 411 2.46 33.46 -30.44
N ASN A 412 2.33 33.71 -31.74
CA ASN A 412 2.75 32.74 -32.75
C ASN A 412 4.28 32.71 -32.86
N ASP A 413 4.82 31.58 -33.28
CA ASP A 413 6.24 31.44 -33.58
C ASP A 413 6.67 32.46 -34.67
N GLY A 414 7.89 32.96 -34.54
CA GLY A 414 8.43 33.99 -35.46
C GLY A 414 7.96 35.41 -35.19
N THR A 415 7.06 35.65 -34.22
CA THR A 415 6.67 37.01 -33.82
C THR A 415 7.85 37.76 -33.20
N ARG A 416 8.09 39.00 -33.68
CA ARG A 416 9.16 39.85 -33.14
C ARG A 416 8.63 40.73 -32.03
N PHE A 417 9.19 40.59 -30.84
CA PHE A 417 8.85 41.43 -29.69
C PHE A 417 10.13 41.89 -28.98
N GLY A 418 10.02 42.96 -28.23
CA GLY A 418 11.17 43.55 -27.52
C GLY A 418 11.63 42.65 -26.34
N PRO A 419 12.87 42.79 -25.88
CA PRO A 419 13.39 42.03 -24.76
C PRO A 419 12.59 42.29 -23.47
N GLY A 420 12.53 41.29 -22.59
CA GLY A 420 11.86 41.42 -21.30
C GLY A 420 10.32 41.33 -21.31
N GLN A 421 9.70 41.10 -22.48
CA GLN A 421 8.26 40.87 -22.57
C GLN A 421 7.88 39.47 -22.09
N ALA A 422 6.86 39.37 -21.21
CA ALA A 422 6.30 38.10 -20.76
C ALA A 422 5.45 37.47 -21.88
N ILE A 423 6.12 36.92 -22.89
CA ILE A 423 5.50 36.27 -24.07
C ILE A 423 6.08 34.88 -24.21
N VAL A 424 5.21 33.92 -24.49
CA VAL A 424 5.56 32.53 -24.79
C VAL A 424 4.99 32.15 -26.18
N THR A 425 5.69 31.28 -26.87
CA THR A 425 5.24 30.73 -28.16
C THR A 425 5.24 29.19 -28.07
N PRO A 426 4.54 28.50 -28.99
CA PRO A 426 4.57 27.03 -29.03
C PRO A 426 6.00 26.47 -29.12
N ALA A 427 6.90 27.08 -29.87
CA ALA A 427 8.31 26.66 -29.98
C ALA A 427 9.06 26.80 -28.64
N VAL A 428 8.81 27.85 -27.87
CA VAL A 428 9.38 28.02 -26.52
C VAL A 428 8.89 26.92 -25.59
N LEU A 429 7.57 26.63 -25.56
CA LEU A 429 7.01 25.56 -24.77
C LEU A 429 7.53 24.18 -25.20
N LYS A 430 7.69 23.94 -26.50
CA LYS A 430 8.34 22.74 -27.04
C LYS A 430 9.76 22.58 -26.49
N GLY A 431 10.53 23.66 -26.42
CA GLY A 431 11.85 23.71 -25.84
C GLY A 431 11.85 23.32 -24.33
N GLU A 432 10.88 23.85 -23.55
CA GLU A 432 10.71 23.52 -22.15
C GLU A 432 10.35 22.03 -21.94
N MET A 433 9.45 21.49 -22.78
CA MET A 433 9.11 20.06 -22.73
C MET A 433 10.33 19.18 -23.02
N CYS A 434 11.14 19.56 -24.03
CA CYS A 434 12.40 18.86 -24.32
C CYS A 434 13.41 18.97 -23.18
N ALA A 435 13.53 20.12 -22.53
CA ALA A 435 14.42 20.32 -21.40
C ALA A 435 13.98 19.48 -20.19
N SER A 436 12.68 19.46 -19.90
CA SER A 436 12.08 18.63 -18.86
C SER A 436 12.31 17.14 -19.13
N TYR A 437 12.07 16.71 -20.37
CA TYR A 437 12.30 15.31 -20.75
C TYR A 437 13.74 14.87 -20.51
N ARG A 438 14.73 15.67 -20.92
CA ARG A 438 16.15 15.38 -20.66
C ARG A 438 16.50 15.33 -19.17
N THR A 439 15.81 16.10 -18.34
CA THR A 439 15.99 16.03 -16.90
C THR A 439 15.46 14.70 -16.35
N MET A 440 14.29 14.29 -16.81
CA MET A 440 13.69 13.00 -16.45
C MET A 440 14.47 11.81 -17.02
N GLU A 441 15.05 11.94 -18.23
CA GLU A 441 15.94 10.92 -18.81
C GLU A 441 17.21 10.72 -17.97
N ARG A 442 17.83 11.81 -17.51
CA ARG A 442 18.98 11.74 -16.58
C ARG A 442 18.60 11.15 -15.24
N ALA A 443 17.37 11.31 -14.81
CA ALA A 443 16.83 10.70 -13.59
C ALA A 443 16.42 9.21 -13.78
N GLY A 444 16.49 8.67 -15.01
CA GLY A 444 16.13 7.30 -15.34
C GLY A 444 14.63 7.02 -15.35
N ILE A 445 13.81 8.05 -15.53
CA ILE A 445 12.34 7.94 -15.58
C ILE A 445 11.85 7.66 -17.00
N VAL A 446 12.48 8.29 -17.99
CA VAL A 446 12.16 8.17 -19.42
C VAL A 446 13.42 7.87 -20.21
N GLU A 447 13.27 7.40 -21.44
CA GLU A 447 14.35 7.10 -22.38
C GLU A 447 14.05 7.62 -23.79
N ASN A 448 14.97 7.44 -24.76
CA ASN A 448 14.77 7.71 -26.19
C ASN A 448 14.39 9.17 -26.52
N PHE A 449 15.11 10.15 -25.98
CA PHE A 449 14.86 11.58 -26.17
C PHE A 449 14.65 12.00 -27.64
N ASP A 450 15.44 11.48 -28.58
CA ASP A 450 15.35 11.91 -30.00
C ASP A 450 14.05 11.44 -30.65
N LEU A 451 13.55 10.23 -30.31
CA LEU A 451 12.24 9.76 -30.77
C LEU A 451 11.12 10.58 -30.11
N PHE A 452 11.21 10.80 -28.79
CA PHE A 452 10.26 11.68 -28.11
C PHE A 452 10.15 13.03 -28.77
N LYS A 453 11.28 13.71 -29.09
CA LYS A 453 11.32 15.03 -29.73
C LYS A 453 10.67 15.03 -31.08
N GLN A 454 10.80 13.96 -31.89
CA GLN A 454 10.16 13.82 -33.19
C GLN A 454 8.63 13.74 -33.07
N HIS A 455 8.12 13.06 -32.07
CA HIS A 455 6.69 12.85 -31.88
C HIS A 455 6.02 13.91 -30.99
N LEU A 456 6.79 14.77 -30.33
CA LEU A 456 6.27 15.85 -29.49
C LEU A 456 5.61 16.92 -30.40
N VAL A 457 4.30 17.10 -30.21
CA VAL A 457 3.55 18.16 -30.89
C VAL A 457 3.18 19.23 -29.87
N VAL A 458 3.48 20.48 -30.19
CA VAL A 458 3.07 21.65 -29.40
C VAL A 458 2.55 22.69 -30.37
N GLU A 459 1.28 22.99 -30.33
CA GLU A 459 0.64 23.89 -31.27
C GLU A 459 -0.37 24.83 -30.60
N ARG A 460 -0.55 25.99 -31.17
CA ARG A 460 -1.61 26.91 -30.75
C ARG A 460 -2.94 26.41 -31.29
N ASN A 461 -3.95 26.31 -30.44
CA ASN A 461 -5.27 25.88 -30.88
C ASN A 461 -5.85 26.82 -31.93
N VAL A 462 -6.43 26.24 -32.99
CA VAL A 462 -6.98 27.02 -34.13
C VAL A 462 -8.27 27.74 -33.71
N SER A 463 -9.07 27.16 -32.86
CA SER A 463 -10.38 27.69 -32.44
C SER A 463 -10.29 28.61 -31.24
N ASP A 464 -9.29 28.39 -30.36
CA ASP A 464 -9.04 29.22 -29.17
C ASP A 464 -7.62 29.77 -29.21
N PRO A 465 -7.44 31.07 -29.55
CA PRO A 465 -6.12 31.67 -29.63
C PRO A 465 -5.39 31.84 -28.31
N THR A 466 -6.04 31.56 -27.21
CA THR A 466 -5.45 31.59 -25.84
C THR A 466 -4.94 30.23 -25.35
N ARG A 467 -5.20 29.18 -26.13
CA ARG A 467 -4.92 27.78 -25.77
C ARG A 467 -3.73 27.22 -26.56
N VAL A 468 -2.91 26.42 -25.91
CA VAL A 468 -1.87 25.57 -26.52
C VAL A 468 -2.24 24.11 -26.27
N ASP A 469 -2.25 23.33 -27.33
CA ASP A 469 -2.46 21.88 -27.27
C ASP A 469 -1.09 21.18 -27.39
N VAL A 470 -0.91 20.15 -26.54
CA VAL A 470 0.35 19.42 -26.45
C VAL A 470 0.06 17.91 -26.52
N LEU A 471 0.69 17.22 -27.47
CA LEU A 471 0.83 15.77 -27.47
C LEU A 471 2.22 15.44 -26.92
N PHE A 472 2.26 14.90 -25.69
CA PHE A 472 3.48 14.54 -24.98
C PHE A 472 3.57 13.01 -24.92
N PRO A 473 4.34 12.32 -25.77
CA PRO A 473 4.46 10.87 -25.83
C PRO A 473 5.72 10.38 -25.08
N PRO A 474 5.70 10.24 -23.75
CA PRO A 474 6.88 9.77 -23.02
C PRO A 474 7.14 8.30 -23.30
N ASP A 475 8.39 7.94 -23.45
CA ASP A 475 8.88 6.57 -23.43
C ASP A 475 9.44 6.27 -22.05
N TYR A 476 8.70 5.50 -21.23
CA TYR A 476 9.10 5.20 -19.86
C TYR A 476 10.18 4.13 -19.83
N VAL A 477 11.19 4.29 -18.97
CA VAL A 477 12.19 3.24 -18.73
C VAL A 477 11.51 1.98 -18.24
N ASN A 478 11.75 0.88 -18.93
CA ASN A 478 11.15 -0.41 -18.59
C ASN A 478 11.85 -1.06 -17.39
N GLN A 479 11.06 -1.77 -16.59
CA GLN A 479 11.52 -2.45 -15.39
C GLN A 479 12.11 -3.83 -15.73
N LEU A 480 13.29 -4.15 -15.21
CA LEU A 480 13.85 -5.51 -15.32
C LEU A 480 13.07 -6.47 -14.41
N ARG A 481 12.11 -7.17 -14.97
CA ARG A 481 11.27 -8.12 -14.23
C ARG A 481 11.77 -9.55 -14.32
N VAL A 482 12.26 -9.97 -15.46
CA VAL A 482 12.72 -11.34 -15.70
C VAL A 482 14.09 -11.33 -16.33
N PHE A 483 15.04 -11.97 -15.68
CA PHE A 483 16.35 -12.26 -16.24
C PHE A 483 16.41 -13.76 -16.56
N ALA A 484 16.34 -14.11 -17.85
CA ALA A 484 16.40 -15.50 -18.28
C ALA A 484 17.81 -15.84 -18.78
N LEU A 485 18.45 -16.83 -18.18
CA LEU A 485 19.79 -17.29 -18.53
C LEU A 485 19.74 -18.76 -18.96
N LEU A 486 20.23 -19.04 -20.17
CA LEU A 486 20.55 -20.39 -20.59
C LEU A 486 22.03 -20.66 -20.36
N ASN A 487 22.38 -21.39 -19.31
CA ASN A 487 23.74 -21.84 -19.07
C ASN A 487 24.05 -23.11 -19.87
N GLN A 488 24.70 -22.94 -21.02
CA GLN A 488 25.19 -24.05 -21.83
C GLN A 488 26.66 -24.30 -21.49
N PHE A 489 26.92 -25.05 -20.42
CA PHE A 489 28.29 -25.38 -20.04
C PHE A 489 28.85 -26.48 -20.95
N ARG A 490 30.18 -26.48 -21.15
CA ARG A 490 30.94 -27.51 -21.84
C ARG A 490 32.07 -27.93 -20.95
N LEU A 491 32.34 -29.24 -20.91
CA LEU A 491 33.49 -29.81 -20.20
C LEU A 491 34.79 -29.59 -20.99
N GLN A 492 34.68 -29.53 -22.33
CA GLN A 492 35.80 -29.26 -23.22
C GLN A 492 35.29 -28.62 -24.52
N TYR A 493 35.98 -27.58 -24.99
CA TYR A 493 35.78 -27.09 -26.35
C TYR A 493 36.54 -28.03 -27.32
N SER A 494 35.92 -28.44 -28.41
CA SER A 494 36.64 -29.08 -29.51
C SER A 494 37.63 -28.05 -30.05
N GLU A 495 38.93 -28.38 -30.13
CA GLU A 495 39.89 -27.57 -30.86
C GLU A 495 39.38 -27.43 -32.31
N GLU A 496 39.11 -26.18 -32.73
CA GLU A 496 38.96 -25.94 -34.15
C GLU A 496 40.33 -26.19 -34.78
N THR A 497 40.43 -27.27 -35.53
CA THR A 497 41.57 -27.48 -36.41
C THR A 497 41.56 -26.38 -37.48
N ALA A 498 42.51 -25.45 -37.36
CA ALA A 498 42.78 -24.36 -38.28
C ALA A 498 43.05 -24.88 -39.70
#